data_0a18bbb3e0275ba7064bb2d3818d998a
#
_entry.id   0a18bbb3e0275ba7064bb2d3818d998a
#
_cell.length_a   1.000
_cell.length_b   1.000
_cell.length_c   1.000
_cell.angle_alpha   90.00
_cell.angle_beta   90.00
_cell.angle_gamma   90.00
#
_symmetry.space_group_name_H-M   'P 1'
#
loop_
_entity.id
_entity.type
_entity.pdbx_description
1 polymer ?
#
loop_
_entity_poly.entity_id
_entity_poly.type
_entity_poly.pdbx_seq_one_letter_code
_entity_poly.pdbx_strand_id
1 'polypeptide(L)'
;MKLVSFEVHTPVGTFTRLGALRGGSIVDLNMAYARLLADQRESRPRRLADAQVPATMIDFLQGGASAMDAARRAFDFVAQKDTSPKGPAGETIVYQPADIRITAPLPNPASLRDFIAFEDHIAATSKRRGQPIPPEWYKAPVYYKGNHRTIIGPDHSLPWPLNTHKLDYELELACVIGREGIDVPERDAAQYIAGYTIMNDFSARDIQFQEMACRLGPAKGKDFATAIGPCIVTPNEIPDLASLQMIARVNGEVWSQGRFGSIHWSFPQMIEHVSRGEAIYPGDLFGSGTVGGGCGLELDRYLQPGDCIELEIQPIGILRTTIAGHNSAAREEA
;
A
#
# COMPACT_ATOMS: atom_id res chain seq x y z
N MET A 1 -14.15 4.08 4.35
CA MET A 1 -13.31 5.31 4.22
C MET A 1 -12.09 5.02 3.36
N LYS A 2 -11.55 6.06 2.71
CA LYS A 2 -10.28 6.03 1.98
C LYS A 2 -9.24 6.79 2.78
N LEU A 3 -8.43 6.08 3.55
CA LEU A 3 -7.43 6.64 4.46
C LEU A 3 -6.16 7.00 3.71
N VAL A 4 -5.57 8.17 4.01
CA VAL A 4 -4.34 8.67 3.40
C VAL A 4 -3.37 9.15 4.46
N SER A 5 -2.07 9.04 4.18
CA SER A 5 -1.05 9.84 4.85
C SER A 5 -0.67 11.00 3.93
N PHE A 6 -0.55 12.19 4.50
CA PHE A 6 -0.19 13.38 3.74
C PHE A 6 0.74 14.29 4.53
N GLU A 7 1.49 15.11 3.83
CA GLU A 7 2.42 16.08 4.41
C GLU A 7 1.88 17.49 4.26
N VAL A 8 1.98 18.23 5.35
CA VAL A 8 1.70 19.69 5.40
C VAL A 8 3.01 20.40 5.63
N HIS A 9 3.34 21.33 4.72
CA HIS A 9 4.50 22.19 4.85
C HIS A 9 4.14 23.44 5.66
N THR A 10 4.93 23.75 6.66
CA THR A 10 4.78 24.91 7.50
C THR A 10 6.10 25.66 7.64
N PRO A 11 6.11 26.94 8.10
CA PRO A 11 7.37 27.66 8.35
C PRO A 11 8.30 26.97 9.35
N VAL A 12 7.79 26.06 10.18
CA VAL A 12 8.59 25.36 11.21
C VAL A 12 8.90 23.91 10.81
N GLY A 13 8.51 23.46 9.62
CA GLY A 13 8.84 22.13 9.11
C GLY A 13 7.68 21.44 8.41
N THR A 14 7.94 20.18 8.00
CA THR A 14 6.97 19.32 7.34
C THR A 14 6.40 18.31 8.36
N PHE A 15 5.08 18.19 8.37
CA PHE A 15 4.37 17.31 9.30
C PHE A 15 3.54 16.28 8.53
N THR A 16 3.75 15.02 8.84
CA THR A 16 2.90 13.92 8.34
C THR A 16 1.60 13.89 9.12
N ARG A 17 0.49 13.75 8.40
CA ARG A 17 -0.86 13.75 8.94
C ARG A 17 -1.66 12.56 8.42
N LEU A 18 -2.60 12.09 9.24
CA LEU A 18 -3.62 11.10 8.87
C LEU A 18 -4.85 11.82 8.33
N GLY A 19 -5.30 11.43 7.16
CA GLY A 19 -6.50 11.97 6.55
C GLY A 19 -7.41 10.92 5.93
N ALA A 20 -8.56 11.40 5.46
CA ALA A 20 -9.46 10.62 4.60
C ALA A 20 -9.90 11.45 3.40
N LEU A 21 -10.00 10.78 2.23
CA LEU A 21 -10.48 11.41 0.99
C LEU A 21 -11.98 11.70 1.06
N ARG A 22 -12.37 12.90 0.63
CA ARG A 22 -13.76 13.34 0.56
C ARG A 22 -13.97 14.24 -0.67
N GLY A 23 -14.63 13.73 -1.70
CA GLY A 23 -15.01 14.55 -2.86
C GLY A 23 -13.86 15.33 -3.52
N GLY A 24 -12.66 14.75 -3.58
CA GLY A 24 -11.47 15.39 -4.11
C GLY A 24 -10.64 16.18 -3.10
N SER A 25 -11.12 16.38 -1.85
CA SER A 25 -10.38 17.02 -0.75
C SER A 25 -9.89 15.98 0.24
N ILE A 26 -9.02 16.37 1.15
CA ILE A 26 -8.50 15.55 2.26
C ILE A 26 -8.98 16.15 3.59
N VAL A 27 -9.63 15.33 4.40
CA VAL A 27 -10.02 15.69 5.78
C VAL A 27 -8.95 15.20 6.72
N ASP A 28 -8.30 16.09 7.46
CA ASP A 28 -7.41 15.75 8.59
C ASP A 28 -8.25 15.17 9.72
N LEU A 29 -8.15 13.87 9.94
CA LEU A 29 -9.01 13.14 10.88
C LEU A 29 -8.73 13.51 12.34
N ASN A 30 -7.47 13.76 12.70
CA ASN A 30 -7.09 14.16 14.05
C ASN A 30 -7.65 15.55 14.38
N MET A 31 -7.47 16.54 13.50
CA MET A 31 -7.99 17.89 13.72
C MET A 31 -9.52 17.94 13.66
N ALA A 32 -10.14 17.15 12.78
CA ALA A 32 -11.59 17.01 12.73
C ALA A 32 -12.15 16.44 14.04
N TYR A 33 -11.49 15.42 14.59
CA TYR A 33 -11.90 14.85 15.85
C TYR A 33 -11.69 15.81 17.03
N ALA A 34 -10.57 16.54 17.06
CA ALA A 34 -10.34 17.57 18.05
C ALA A 34 -11.43 18.66 18.02
N ARG A 35 -11.88 19.06 16.83
CA ARG A 35 -12.98 20.02 16.69
C ARG A 35 -14.31 19.43 17.15
N LEU A 36 -14.63 18.21 16.79
CA LEU A 36 -15.84 17.50 17.27
C LEU A 36 -15.88 17.49 18.80
N LEU A 37 -14.78 17.14 19.45
CA LEU A 37 -14.67 17.12 20.90
C LEU A 37 -14.84 18.52 21.53
N ALA A 38 -14.26 19.56 20.90
CA ALA A 38 -14.42 20.94 21.34
C ALA A 38 -15.89 21.42 21.25
N ASP A 39 -16.60 21.07 20.18
CA ASP A 39 -18.05 21.35 20.03
C ASP A 39 -18.88 20.61 21.12
N GLN A 40 -18.40 19.47 21.60
CA GLN A 40 -18.97 18.71 22.74
C GLN A 40 -18.54 19.25 24.10
N ARG A 41 -17.82 20.39 24.14
CA ARG A 41 -17.30 21.04 25.35
C ARG A 41 -16.28 20.20 26.12
N GLU A 42 -15.56 19.32 25.45
CA GLU A 42 -14.45 18.61 26.06
C GLU A 42 -13.35 19.59 26.48
N SER A 43 -12.83 19.41 27.71
CA SER A 43 -11.85 20.34 28.30
C SER A 43 -10.45 20.27 27.66
N ARG A 44 -10.10 19.10 27.07
CA ARG A 44 -8.79 18.82 26.49
C ARG A 44 -8.92 18.17 25.10
N PRO A 45 -9.64 18.82 24.15
CA PRO A 45 -10.03 18.18 22.88
C PRO A 45 -8.83 17.71 22.06
N ARG A 46 -7.74 18.47 22.02
CA ARG A 46 -6.54 18.08 21.26
C ARG A 46 -5.82 16.86 21.85
N ARG A 47 -5.63 16.83 23.17
CA ARG A 47 -4.97 15.69 23.83
C ARG A 47 -5.75 14.39 23.65
N LEU A 48 -7.07 14.48 23.72
CA LEU A 48 -7.93 13.32 23.47
C LEU A 48 -7.91 12.92 22.00
N ALA A 49 -7.89 13.88 21.08
CA ALA A 49 -7.76 13.59 19.65
C ALA A 49 -6.42 12.91 19.34
N ASP A 50 -5.31 13.39 19.92
CA ASP A 50 -4.00 12.77 19.75
C ASP A 50 -3.94 11.33 20.29
N ALA A 51 -4.69 11.04 21.35
CA ALA A 51 -4.75 9.70 21.93
C ALA A 51 -5.69 8.74 21.16
N GLN A 52 -6.82 9.24 20.63
CA GLN A 52 -7.85 8.40 20.03
C GLN A 52 -7.79 8.34 18.49
N VAL A 53 -7.35 9.41 17.86
CA VAL A 53 -7.14 9.51 16.41
C VAL A 53 -5.74 10.10 16.17
N PRO A 54 -4.66 9.34 16.43
CA PRO A 54 -3.30 9.80 16.20
C PRO A 54 -3.08 10.32 14.79
N ALA A 55 -2.11 11.23 14.63
CA ALA A 55 -1.85 11.86 13.35
C ALA A 55 -1.05 10.97 12.38
N THR A 56 -0.50 9.84 12.81
CA THR A 56 0.22 8.90 11.95
C THR A 56 -0.61 7.63 11.70
N MET A 57 -0.47 7.06 10.51
CA MET A 57 -1.24 5.86 10.12
C MET A 57 -0.94 4.67 11.05
N ILE A 58 0.32 4.45 11.39
CA ILE A 58 0.69 3.29 12.21
C ILE A 58 0.11 3.37 13.62
N ASP A 59 0.23 4.53 14.29
CA ASP A 59 -0.32 4.72 15.62
C ASP A 59 -1.85 4.62 15.61
N PHE A 60 -2.48 5.12 14.53
CA PHE A 60 -3.91 5.02 14.32
C PHE A 60 -4.38 3.56 14.19
N LEU A 61 -3.67 2.74 13.40
CA LEU A 61 -3.99 1.32 13.25
C LEU A 61 -3.83 0.57 14.58
N GLN A 62 -2.84 0.92 15.39
CA GLN A 62 -2.66 0.36 16.74
C GLN A 62 -3.81 0.68 17.68
N GLY A 63 -4.52 1.79 17.47
CA GLY A 63 -5.75 2.14 18.20
C GLY A 63 -6.96 1.26 17.85
N GLY A 64 -6.86 0.43 16.81
CA GLY A 64 -7.85 -0.58 16.42
C GLY A 64 -9.25 -0.02 16.15
N ALA A 65 -10.27 -0.79 16.51
CA ALA A 65 -11.68 -0.44 16.24
C ALA A 65 -12.10 0.90 16.89
N SER A 66 -11.60 1.20 18.09
CA SER A 66 -11.94 2.44 18.80
C SER A 66 -11.44 3.68 18.05
N ALA A 67 -10.20 3.64 17.51
CA ALA A 67 -9.65 4.71 16.71
C ALA A 67 -10.41 4.86 15.39
N MET A 68 -10.74 3.74 14.75
CA MET A 68 -11.51 3.74 13.50
C MET A 68 -12.91 4.35 13.68
N ASP A 69 -13.60 4.04 14.78
CA ASP A 69 -14.92 4.61 15.08
C ASP A 69 -14.84 6.11 15.41
N ALA A 70 -13.81 6.53 16.14
CA ALA A 70 -13.55 7.94 16.38
C ALA A 70 -13.27 8.72 15.08
N ALA A 71 -12.46 8.13 14.19
CA ALA A 71 -12.17 8.71 12.88
C ALA A 71 -13.42 8.81 11.99
N ARG A 72 -14.30 7.80 11.98
CA ARG A 72 -15.59 7.87 11.27
C ARG A 72 -16.44 9.01 11.79
N ARG A 73 -16.60 9.13 13.09
CA ARG A 73 -17.35 10.23 13.72
C ARG A 73 -16.79 11.59 13.33
N ALA A 74 -15.45 11.73 13.30
CA ALA A 74 -14.79 12.96 12.86
C ALA A 74 -15.06 13.26 11.38
N PHE A 75 -14.97 12.25 10.52
CA PHE A 75 -15.24 12.38 9.09
C PHE A 75 -16.71 12.79 8.82
N ASP A 76 -17.66 12.12 9.47
CA ASP A 76 -19.10 12.39 9.34
C ASP A 76 -19.46 13.77 9.89
N PHE A 77 -18.81 14.21 10.97
CA PHE A 77 -18.98 15.56 11.51
C PHE A 77 -18.60 16.63 10.47
N VAL A 78 -17.48 16.45 9.75
CA VAL A 78 -17.08 17.39 8.69
C VAL A 78 -18.04 17.29 7.51
N ALA A 79 -18.56 16.09 7.19
CA ALA A 79 -19.48 15.87 6.09
C ALA A 79 -20.84 16.58 6.26
N GLN A 80 -21.27 16.80 7.51
CA GLN A 80 -22.53 17.44 7.87
C GLN A 80 -22.46 18.98 7.93
N LYS A 81 -21.27 19.58 7.73
CA LYS A 81 -21.09 21.04 7.76
C LYS A 81 -21.20 21.64 6.36
N ASP A 82 -21.95 22.73 6.25
CA ASP A 82 -22.09 23.50 4.98
C ASP A 82 -20.77 24.21 4.59
N THR A 83 -19.95 24.54 5.58
CA THR A 83 -18.64 25.18 5.39
C THR A 83 -17.54 24.33 6.02
N SER A 84 -16.32 24.41 5.47
CA SER A 84 -15.16 23.71 6.02
C SER A 84 -14.87 24.19 7.45
N PRO A 85 -15.04 23.34 8.48
CA PRO A 85 -14.76 23.74 9.84
C PRO A 85 -13.25 23.98 10.04
N LYS A 86 -12.92 24.77 11.05
CA LYS A 86 -11.55 24.96 11.51
C LYS A 86 -11.34 24.18 12.81
N GLY A 87 -10.11 23.81 13.09
CA GLY A 87 -9.71 23.18 14.35
C GLY A 87 -9.96 24.09 15.56
N PRO A 88 -9.80 23.58 16.80
CA PRO A 88 -10.10 24.34 18.02
C PRO A 88 -9.33 25.65 18.17
N ALA A 89 -8.15 25.78 17.56
CA ALA A 89 -7.34 26.98 17.56
C ALA A 89 -7.20 27.62 16.14
N GLY A 90 -8.13 27.30 15.22
CA GLY A 90 -8.15 27.86 13.87
C GLY A 90 -7.39 27.05 12.82
N GLU A 91 -6.93 25.86 13.15
CA GLU A 91 -6.19 24.99 12.23
C GLU A 91 -7.03 24.59 11.02
N THR A 92 -6.37 24.30 9.92
CA THR A 92 -7.03 23.74 8.74
C THR A 92 -7.39 22.29 8.99
N ILE A 93 -8.64 21.92 8.66
CA ILE A 93 -9.16 20.54 8.74
C ILE A 93 -9.29 19.94 7.33
N VAL A 94 -9.72 20.73 6.35
CA VAL A 94 -9.94 20.28 4.99
C VAL A 94 -8.92 20.90 4.07
N TYR A 95 -8.14 20.05 3.41
CA TYR A 95 -7.07 20.44 2.50
C TYR A 95 -7.45 20.13 1.04
N GLN A 96 -7.00 20.98 0.12
CA GLN A 96 -7.02 20.65 -1.30
C GLN A 96 -5.76 19.86 -1.66
N PRO A 97 -5.82 18.95 -2.65
CA PRO A 97 -4.64 18.21 -3.08
C PRO A 97 -3.44 19.09 -3.47
N ALA A 98 -3.70 20.26 -4.01
CA ALA A 98 -2.65 21.22 -4.41
C ALA A 98 -1.89 21.84 -3.21
N ASP A 99 -2.46 21.80 -2.00
CA ASP A 99 -1.89 22.44 -0.81
C ASP A 99 -1.04 21.47 0.03
N ILE A 100 -1.02 20.19 -0.35
CA ILE A 100 -0.39 19.12 0.42
C ILE A 100 0.31 18.12 -0.51
N ARG A 101 1.10 17.24 0.06
CA ARG A 101 1.66 16.09 -0.64
C ARG A 101 1.07 14.79 -0.05
N ILE A 102 0.38 14.00 -0.86
CA ILE A 102 0.00 12.65 -0.48
C ILE A 102 1.25 11.77 -0.51
N THR A 103 1.47 11.00 0.54
CA THR A 103 2.59 10.05 0.66
C THR A 103 2.09 8.61 0.58
N ALA A 104 2.99 7.64 0.73
CA ALA A 104 2.55 6.26 0.95
C ALA A 104 1.55 6.24 2.11
N PRO A 105 0.39 5.60 1.97
CA PRO A 105 -0.62 5.61 3.05
C PRO A 105 -0.10 4.95 4.33
N LEU A 106 0.84 4.02 4.23
CA LEU A 106 1.57 3.41 5.32
C LEU A 106 3.08 3.52 5.04
N PRO A 107 3.74 4.66 5.35
CA PRO A 107 5.13 4.92 4.95
C PRO A 107 6.15 3.97 5.60
N ASN A 108 5.84 3.46 6.78
CA ASN A 108 6.70 2.58 7.56
C ASN A 108 5.89 1.39 8.07
N PRO A 109 5.54 0.41 7.21
CA PRO A 109 4.84 -0.79 7.68
C PRO A 109 5.67 -1.54 8.72
N ALA A 110 5.01 -2.24 9.64
CA ALA A 110 5.68 -3.04 10.66
C ALA A 110 6.49 -4.19 10.03
N SER A 111 5.96 -4.76 8.95
CA SER A 111 6.64 -5.73 8.07
C SER A 111 6.05 -5.68 6.67
N LEU A 112 6.78 -6.25 5.71
CA LEU A 112 6.30 -6.51 4.36
C LEU A 112 6.49 -7.98 4.05
N ARG A 113 5.40 -8.66 3.71
CA ARG A 113 5.40 -10.02 3.16
C ARG A 113 4.70 -9.97 1.81
N ASP A 114 5.39 -10.40 0.79
CA ASP A 114 4.82 -10.45 -0.54
C ASP A 114 4.71 -11.90 -1.00
N PHE A 115 3.51 -12.26 -1.40
CA PHE A 115 3.12 -13.62 -1.75
C PHE A 115 3.22 -13.84 -3.26
N ILE A 116 3.12 -15.08 -3.68
CA ILE A 116 2.89 -15.45 -5.07
C ILE A 116 1.58 -16.25 -5.13
N ALA A 117 0.45 -15.54 -5.08
CA ALA A 117 -0.84 -16.18 -4.85
C ALA A 117 -1.68 -16.42 -6.11
N PHE A 118 -1.23 -15.97 -7.28
CA PHE A 118 -1.93 -16.17 -8.55
C PHE A 118 -1.33 -17.34 -9.33
N GLU A 119 -2.14 -18.37 -9.62
CA GLU A 119 -1.71 -19.55 -10.35
C GLU A 119 -1.22 -19.22 -11.76
N ASP A 120 -1.90 -18.33 -12.47
CA ASP A 120 -1.51 -17.92 -13.81
C ASP A 120 -0.10 -17.30 -13.83
N HIS A 121 0.23 -16.47 -12.83
CA HIS A 121 1.56 -15.86 -12.72
C HIS A 121 2.65 -16.90 -12.48
N ILE A 122 2.47 -17.80 -11.49
CA ILE A 122 3.49 -18.83 -11.23
C ILE A 122 3.59 -19.83 -12.38
N ALA A 123 2.49 -20.13 -13.09
CA ALA A 123 2.50 -20.95 -14.29
C ALA A 123 3.35 -20.34 -15.40
N ALA A 124 3.13 -19.03 -15.68
CA ALA A 124 3.86 -18.29 -16.69
C ALA A 124 5.37 -18.25 -16.38
N THR A 125 5.72 -17.91 -15.14
CA THR A 125 7.13 -17.81 -14.69
C THR A 125 7.81 -19.20 -14.63
N SER A 126 7.09 -20.25 -14.26
CA SER A 126 7.60 -21.64 -14.27
C SER A 126 7.86 -22.12 -15.71
N LYS A 127 6.92 -21.84 -16.63
CA LYS A 127 7.08 -22.18 -18.06
C LYS A 127 8.32 -21.50 -18.67
N ARG A 128 8.58 -20.24 -18.34
CA ARG A 128 9.79 -19.53 -18.81
C ARG A 128 11.08 -20.18 -18.32
N ARG A 129 11.04 -20.83 -17.16
CA ARG A 129 12.18 -21.60 -16.61
C ARG A 129 12.23 -23.05 -17.13
N GLY A 130 11.30 -23.46 -17.98
CA GLY A 130 11.20 -24.85 -18.48
C GLY A 130 10.81 -25.84 -17.39
N GLN A 131 10.09 -25.42 -16.35
CA GLN A 131 9.72 -26.23 -15.20
C GLN A 131 8.21 -26.21 -14.96
N PRO A 132 7.61 -27.26 -14.39
CA PRO A 132 6.23 -27.20 -13.91
C PRO A 132 6.12 -26.30 -12.67
N ILE A 133 4.88 -25.94 -12.32
CA ILE A 133 4.60 -25.31 -11.00
C ILE A 133 5.06 -26.28 -9.91
N PRO A 134 5.85 -25.83 -8.92
CA PRO A 134 6.24 -26.70 -7.81
C PRO A 134 4.99 -27.19 -7.04
N PRO A 135 4.83 -28.51 -6.78
CA PRO A 135 3.66 -29.01 -6.08
C PRO A 135 3.53 -28.49 -4.64
N GLU A 136 4.60 -27.99 -4.06
CA GLU A 136 4.64 -27.33 -2.75
C GLU A 136 3.83 -26.03 -2.75
N TRP A 137 3.74 -25.34 -3.89
CA TRP A 137 2.97 -24.10 -4.02
C TRP A 137 1.47 -24.30 -3.73
N TYR A 138 0.93 -25.49 -4.04
CA TYR A 138 -0.47 -25.83 -3.75
C TYR A 138 -0.71 -26.23 -2.28
N LYS A 139 0.33 -26.30 -1.45
CA LYS A 139 0.22 -26.73 -0.04
C LYS A 139 0.14 -25.56 0.94
N ALA A 140 0.72 -24.42 0.60
CA ALA A 140 0.72 -23.24 1.45
C ALA A 140 0.98 -21.96 0.64
N PRO A 141 0.43 -20.80 1.06
CA PRO A 141 0.75 -19.50 0.46
C PRO A 141 2.18 -19.10 0.84
N VAL A 142 3.09 -19.26 -0.11
CA VAL A 142 4.51 -18.90 0.07
C VAL A 142 4.73 -17.42 -0.15
N TYR A 143 5.67 -16.84 0.60
CA TYR A 143 6.02 -15.41 0.51
C TYR A 143 7.52 -15.19 0.71
N TYR A 144 8.00 -14.04 0.28
CA TYR A 144 9.28 -13.51 0.73
C TYR A 144 9.08 -12.32 1.69
N LYS A 145 10.07 -12.03 2.51
CA LYS A 145 10.09 -10.84 3.40
C LYS A 145 10.75 -9.69 2.65
N GLY A 146 9.93 -8.73 2.22
CA GLY A 146 10.38 -7.53 1.53
C GLY A 146 11.00 -6.49 2.48
N ASN A 147 11.73 -5.56 1.90
CA ASN A 147 12.31 -4.44 2.63
C ASN A 147 11.25 -3.38 2.94
N HIS A 148 10.64 -3.44 4.11
CA HIS A 148 9.64 -2.49 4.56
C HIS A 148 10.15 -1.04 4.75
N ARG A 149 11.47 -0.80 4.61
CA ARG A 149 12.10 0.52 4.79
C ARG A 149 12.23 1.29 3.48
N THR A 150 11.94 0.67 2.34
CA THR A 150 12.02 1.28 1.01
C THR A 150 10.64 1.49 0.37
N ILE A 151 9.64 1.71 1.21
CA ILE A 151 8.29 2.02 0.75
C ILE A 151 8.26 3.43 0.15
N ILE A 152 7.70 3.54 -1.05
CA ILE A 152 7.43 4.81 -1.73
C ILE A 152 5.93 5.01 -1.95
N GLY A 153 5.52 6.27 -2.06
CA GLY A 153 4.11 6.65 -2.25
C GLY A 153 3.76 7.00 -3.70
N PRO A 154 2.53 7.48 -3.92
CA PRO A 154 2.09 7.92 -5.24
C PRO A 154 2.93 9.12 -5.72
N ASP A 155 3.02 9.27 -7.04
CA ASP A 155 3.73 10.33 -7.75
C ASP A 155 5.23 10.45 -7.38
N HIS A 156 5.82 9.35 -6.87
CA HIS A 156 7.24 9.28 -6.57
C HIS A 156 8.06 9.17 -7.85
N SER A 157 9.21 9.83 -7.89
CA SER A 157 10.23 9.65 -8.93
C SER A 157 11.24 8.60 -8.45
N LEU A 158 11.14 7.37 -8.97
CA LEU A 158 12.02 6.27 -8.61
C LEU A 158 13.36 6.39 -9.36
N PRO A 159 14.49 6.59 -8.70
CA PRO A 159 15.79 6.53 -9.35
C PRO A 159 16.00 5.17 -10.00
N TRP A 160 16.61 5.16 -11.21
CA TRP A 160 16.97 3.88 -11.84
C TRP A 160 17.86 3.07 -10.92
N PRO A 161 17.48 1.83 -10.55
CA PRO A 161 18.29 1.00 -9.66
C PRO A 161 19.65 0.72 -10.29
N LEU A 162 20.73 0.91 -9.52
CA LEU A 162 22.07 0.60 -9.98
C LEU A 162 22.18 -0.89 -10.31
N ASN A 163 22.90 -1.20 -11.40
CA ASN A 163 23.26 -2.55 -11.81
C ASN A 163 22.12 -3.44 -12.35
N THR A 164 20.97 -2.89 -12.70
CA THR A 164 19.95 -3.65 -13.44
C THR A 164 19.83 -3.18 -14.89
N HIS A 165 19.52 -4.11 -15.79
CA HIS A 165 19.13 -3.86 -17.18
C HIS A 165 17.70 -4.31 -17.48
N LYS A 166 17.00 -4.82 -16.46
CA LYS A 166 15.62 -5.38 -16.57
C LYS A 166 14.76 -4.95 -15.41
N LEU A 167 14.46 -3.63 -15.35
CA LEU A 167 13.52 -3.09 -14.39
C LEU A 167 12.09 -3.43 -14.80
N ASP A 168 11.33 -3.96 -13.87
CA ASP A 168 9.96 -4.43 -14.06
C ASP A 168 9.03 -3.90 -12.99
N TYR A 169 7.74 -3.89 -13.27
CA TYR A 169 6.66 -3.61 -12.33
C TYR A 169 5.90 -4.89 -12.00
N GLU A 170 5.17 -4.88 -10.88
CA GLU A 170 4.23 -5.94 -10.51
C GLU A 170 2.91 -5.33 -10.05
N LEU A 171 1.82 -5.70 -10.74
CA LEU A 171 0.47 -5.21 -10.48
C LEU A 171 -0.19 -6.06 -9.42
N GLU A 172 -0.34 -5.49 -8.21
CA GLU A 172 -0.80 -6.20 -7.03
C GLU A 172 -1.84 -5.44 -6.24
N LEU A 173 -2.62 -6.20 -5.48
CA LEU A 173 -3.39 -5.71 -4.34
C LEU A 173 -2.64 -6.09 -3.06
N ALA A 174 -2.61 -5.22 -2.07
CA ALA A 174 -2.11 -5.55 -0.74
C ALA A 174 -3.17 -5.33 0.33
N CYS A 175 -3.17 -6.17 1.37
CA CYS A 175 -3.94 -5.92 2.58
C CYS A 175 -3.05 -5.41 3.71
N VAL A 176 -3.62 -4.52 4.53
CA VAL A 176 -2.98 -3.96 5.73
C VAL A 176 -3.61 -4.61 6.96
N ILE A 177 -2.79 -5.19 7.82
CA ILE A 177 -3.24 -5.75 9.09
C ILE A 177 -3.57 -4.61 10.06
N GLY A 178 -4.71 -4.69 10.71
CA GLY A 178 -5.21 -3.68 11.66
C GLY A 178 -5.38 -4.17 13.09
N ARG A 179 -5.05 -5.44 13.34
CA ARG A 179 -5.20 -6.04 14.67
C ARG A 179 -4.09 -7.05 14.93
N GLU A 180 -3.55 -7.03 16.15
CA GLU A 180 -2.62 -8.06 16.61
C GLU A 180 -3.31 -9.41 16.76
N GLY A 181 -2.61 -10.50 16.37
CA GLY A 181 -3.08 -11.87 16.53
C GLY A 181 -2.00 -12.91 16.32
N ILE A 182 -2.23 -14.08 16.88
CA ILE A 182 -1.43 -15.28 16.71
C ILE A 182 -2.40 -16.45 16.51
N ASP A 183 -2.02 -17.44 15.71
CA ASP A 183 -2.84 -18.63 15.41
C ASP A 183 -4.27 -18.29 14.95
N VAL A 184 -4.39 -17.24 14.10
CA VAL A 184 -5.66 -16.73 13.59
C VAL A 184 -6.23 -17.70 12.57
N PRO A 185 -7.39 -18.33 12.81
CA PRO A 185 -7.98 -19.24 11.84
C PRO A 185 -8.55 -18.46 10.64
N GLU A 186 -8.56 -19.07 9.45
CA GLU A 186 -9.05 -18.46 8.20
C GLU A 186 -10.43 -17.78 8.36
N ARG A 187 -11.38 -18.45 9.03
CA ARG A 187 -12.73 -17.92 9.24
C ARG A 187 -12.80 -16.60 10.01
N ASP A 188 -11.79 -16.29 10.80
CA ASP A 188 -11.74 -15.07 11.63
C ASP A 188 -10.79 -14.00 11.04
N ALA A 189 -10.00 -14.36 10.04
CA ALA A 189 -8.91 -13.55 9.50
C ALA A 189 -9.36 -12.21 8.90
N ALA A 190 -10.57 -12.15 8.33
CA ALA A 190 -11.12 -10.91 7.78
C ALA A 190 -11.24 -9.78 8.84
N GLN A 191 -11.39 -10.12 10.13
CA GLN A 191 -11.47 -9.17 11.23
C GLN A 191 -10.12 -8.50 11.56
N TYR A 192 -9.04 -9.02 11.00
CA TYR A 192 -7.68 -8.51 11.19
C TYR A 192 -7.26 -7.54 10.08
N ILE A 193 -8.05 -7.41 9.02
CA ILE A 193 -7.76 -6.54 7.88
C ILE A 193 -8.30 -5.14 8.13
N ALA A 194 -7.41 -4.14 8.19
CA ALA A 194 -7.78 -2.71 8.27
C ALA A 194 -8.25 -2.16 6.93
N GLY A 195 -7.70 -2.66 5.83
CA GLY A 195 -8.06 -2.22 4.49
C GLY A 195 -7.11 -2.74 3.42
N TYR A 196 -7.32 -2.24 2.21
CA TYR A 196 -6.61 -2.65 1.00
C TYR A 196 -5.99 -1.45 0.30
N THR A 197 -4.85 -1.66 -0.34
CA THR A 197 -4.14 -0.66 -1.14
C THR A 197 -3.54 -1.29 -2.40
N ILE A 198 -3.23 -0.47 -3.41
CA ILE A 198 -2.47 -0.94 -4.57
C ILE A 198 -1.01 -1.09 -4.15
N MET A 199 -0.35 -2.15 -4.63
CA MET A 199 1.08 -2.36 -4.46
C MET A 199 1.74 -2.57 -5.82
N ASN A 200 2.94 -1.99 -5.97
CA ASN A 200 3.84 -2.25 -7.08
C ASN A 200 5.16 -2.73 -6.50
N ASP A 201 5.43 -4.03 -6.64
CA ASP A 201 6.68 -4.64 -6.20
C ASP A 201 7.73 -4.55 -7.30
N PHE A 202 8.42 -3.40 -7.37
CA PHE A 202 9.43 -3.15 -8.39
C PHE A 202 10.53 -4.22 -8.35
N SER A 203 10.88 -4.74 -9.54
CA SER A 203 11.74 -5.90 -9.69
C SER A 203 12.90 -5.63 -10.64
N ALA A 204 14.13 -5.79 -10.15
CA ALA A 204 15.32 -5.89 -10.99
C ALA A 204 15.51 -7.37 -11.37
N ARG A 205 14.91 -7.80 -12.49
CA ARG A 205 14.76 -9.22 -12.82
C ARG A 205 16.07 -9.98 -13.02
N ASP A 206 17.07 -9.36 -13.59
CA ASP A 206 18.41 -9.94 -13.76
C ASP A 206 19.07 -10.24 -12.41
N ILE A 207 18.99 -9.31 -11.45
CA ILE A 207 19.50 -9.48 -10.09
C ILE A 207 18.67 -10.53 -9.34
N GLN A 208 17.34 -10.42 -9.39
CA GLN A 208 16.41 -11.37 -8.76
C GLN A 208 16.71 -12.82 -9.18
N PHE A 209 16.90 -13.07 -10.48
CA PHE A 209 17.16 -14.43 -10.97
C PHE A 209 18.53 -14.94 -10.53
N GLN A 210 19.54 -14.08 -10.42
CA GLN A 210 20.85 -14.45 -9.89
C GLN A 210 20.75 -14.88 -8.42
N GLU A 211 20.03 -14.14 -7.59
CA GLU A 211 19.81 -14.47 -6.19
C GLU A 211 19.04 -15.78 -6.02
N MET A 212 17.94 -15.94 -6.74
CA MET A 212 17.11 -17.14 -6.67
C MET A 212 17.83 -18.40 -7.19
N ALA A 213 18.82 -18.27 -8.09
CA ALA A 213 19.66 -19.40 -8.49
C ALA A 213 20.50 -19.94 -7.33
N CYS A 214 20.79 -19.10 -6.33
CA CYS A 214 21.44 -19.51 -5.07
C CYS A 214 20.46 -20.10 -4.04
N ARG A 215 19.17 -20.23 -4.40
CA ARG A 215 18.07 -20.72 -3.53
C ARG A 215 17.81 -19.85 -2.30
N LEU A 216 18.15 -18.58 -2.40
CA LEU A 216 17.84 -17.52 -1.45
C LEU A 216 17.17 -16.35 -2.19
N GLY A 217 16.57 -15.44 -1.44
CA GLY A 217 15.91 -14.27 -2.02
C GLY A 217 14.46 -14.54 -2.44
N PRO A 218 13.86 -13.56 -3.16
CA PRO A 218 14.54 -12.35 -3.65
C PRO A 218 14.98 -11.42 -2.50
N ALA A 219 16.02 -10.62 -2.74
CA ALA A 219 16.52 -9.60 -1.83
C ALA A 219 16.88 -8.33 -2.62
N LYS A 220 18.15 -8.13 -3.05
CA LYS A 220 18.58 -6.94 -3.79
C LYS A 220 17.77 -6.67 -5.05
N GLY A 221 17.26 -7.70 -5.69
CA GLY A 221 16.40 -7.59 -6.86
C GLY A 221 15.04 -6.93 -6.57
N LYS A 222 14.64 -6.79 -5.28
CA LYS A 222 13.38 -6.23 -4.80
C LYS A 222 13.56 -5.13 -3.74
N ASP A 223 14.65 -5.15 -2.97
CA ASP A 223 14.85 -4.31 -1.77
C ASP A 223 14.93 -2.81 -2.04
N PHE A 224 15.03 -2.38 -3.30
CA PHE A 224 15.27 -0.98 -3.64
C PHE A 224 14.00 -0.12 -3.60
N ALA A 225 12.81 -0.67 -3.91
CA ALA A 225 11.54 0.04 -3.80
C ALA A 225 10.33 -0.88 -3.88
N THR A 226 9.33 -0.62 -3.02
CA THR A 226 7.95 -1.09 -3.17
C THR A 226 7.03 0.12 -3.08
N ALA A 227 6.23 0.37 -4.12
CA ALA A 227 5.27 1.48 -4.10
C ALA A 227 3.92 1.01 -3.57
N ILE A 228 3.28 1.82 -2.71
CA ILE A 228 1.92 1.56 -2.24
C ILE A 228 1.07 2.83 -2.27
N GLY A 229 -0.22 2.67 -2.51
CA GLY A 229 -1.17 3.79 -2.49
C GLY A 229 -2.30 3.69 -3.51
N PRO A 230 -2.97 4.82 -3.81
CA PRO A 230 -2.81 6.14 -3.20
C PRO A 230 -3.42 6.26 -1.81
N CYS A 231 -4.24 5.29 -1.38
CA CYS A 231 -4.92 5.26 -0.10
C CYS A 231 -5.10 3.82 0.40
N ILE A 232 -5.44 3.66 1.68
CA ILE A 232 -5.98 2.42 2.24
C ILE A 232 -7.50 2.53 2.23
N VAL A 233 -8.17 1.64 1.53
CA VAL A 233 -9.63 1.57 1.47
C VAL A 233 -10.13 0.56 2.47
N THR A 234 -10.99 0.99 3.41
CA THR A 234 -11.54 0.08 4.44
C THR A 234 -12.43 -1.00 3.81
N PRO A 235 -12.53 -2.22 4.40
CA PRO A 235 -13.19 -3.36 3.76
C PRO A 235 -14.65 -3.12 3.35
N ASN A 236 -15.39 -2.31 4.11
CA ASN A 236 -16.78 -1.99 3.80
C ASN A 236 -17.00 -1.17 2.50
N GLU A 237 -15.94 -0.56 1.96
CA GLU A 237 -15.97 0.13 0.67
C GLU A 237 -15.72 -0.81 -0.52
N ILE A 238 -15.27 -2.05 -0.25
CA ILE A 238 -14.99 -3.08 -1.26
C ILE A 238 -15.72 -4.36 -0.84
N PRO A 239 -17.01 -4.46 -1.10
CA PRO A 239 -17.81 -5.61 -0.63
C PRO A 239 -17.45 -6.92 -1.34
N ASP A 240 -16.86 -6.84 -2.54
CA ASP A 240 -16.45 -8.00 -3.33
C ASP A 240 -15.08 -7.79 -3.95
N LEU A 241 -14.05 -8.32 -3.30
CA LEU A 241 -12.67 -8.29 -3.82
C LEU A 241 -12.53 -9.03 -5.16
N ALA A 242 -13.29 -10.11 -5.37
CA ALA A 242 -13.18 -10.90 -6.59
C ALA A 242 -13.61 -10.14 -7.85
N SER A 243 -14.45 -9.10 -7.70
CA SER A 243 -14.90 -8.27 -8.80
C SER A 243 -13.87 -7.23 -9.26
N LEU A 244 -12.82 -6.95 -8.46
CA LEU A 244 -11.86 -5.90 -8.75
C LEU A 244 -11.12 -6.15 -10.06
N GLN A 245 -11.16 -5.14 -10.94
CA GLN A 245 -10.33 -5.07 -12.14
C GLN A 245 -8.99 -4.41 -11.78
N MET A 246 -7.91 -4.97 -12.31
CA MET A 246 -6.54 -4.53 -12.09
C MET A 246 -5.94 -4.17 -13.44
N ILE A 247 -5.43 -2.96 -13.59
CA ILE A 247 -4.91 -2.45 -14.86
C ILE A 247 -3.55 -1.80 -14.61
N ALA A 248 -2.55 -2.11 -15.45
CA ALA A 248 -1.29 -1.38 -15.49
C ALA A 248 -1.14 -0.68 -16.84
N ARG A 249 -0.71 0.60 -16.78
CA ARG A 249 -0.36 1.39 -17.97
C ARG A 249 1.08 1.87 -17.85
N VAL A 250 1.78 1.85 -18.98
CA VAL A 250 3.08 2.49 -19.10
C VAL A 250 2.97 3.56 -20.18
N ASN A 251 3.25 4.80 -19.83
CA ASN A 251 3.11 5.98 -20.70
C ASN A 251 1.69 6.10 -21.33
N GLY A 252 0.66 5.72 -20.58
CA GLY A 252 -0.73 5.72 -21.00
C GLY A 252 -1.17 4.47 -21.82
N GLU A 253 -0.24 3.64 -22.28
CA GLU A 253 -0.55 2.37 -22.96
C GLU A 253 -0.87 1.28 -21.93
N VAL A 254 -1.97 0.56 -22.11
CA VAL A 254 -2.32 -0.61 -21.27
C VAL A 254 -1.34 -1.74 -21.57
N TRP A 255 -0.52 -2.11 -20.60
CA TRP A 255 0.37 -3.27 -20.68
C TRP A 255 -0.23 -4.50 -20.04
N SER A 256 -0.92 -4.34 -18.91
CA SER A 256 -1.49 -5.45 -18.15
C SER A 256 -2.94 -5.20 -17.78
N GLN A 257 -3.73 -6.26 -17.79
CA GLN A 257 -5.10 -6.25 -17.29
C GLN A 257 -5.44 -7.61 -16.69
N GLY A 258 -6.00 -7.62 -15.48
CA GLY A 258 -6.38 -8.82 -14.76
C GLY A 258 -7.57 -8.58 -13.83
N ARG A 259 -7.98 -9.64 -13.14
CA ARG A 259 -9.02 -9.61 -12.11
C ARG A 259 -8.49 -10.21 -10.82
N PHE A 260 -8.74 -9.55 -9.70
CA PHE A 260 -8.34 -10.07 -8.40
C PHE A 260 -8.96 -11.43 -8.08
N GLY A 261 -10.17 -11.69 -8.59
CA GLY A 261 -10.87 -12.96 -8.38
C GLY A 261 -10.19 -14.21 -8.96
N SER A 262 -9.13 -14.08 -9.78
CA SER A 262 -8.30 -15.21 -10.22
C SER A 262 -7.26 -15.66 -9.18
N ILE A 263 -7.23 -15.03 -8.01
CA ILE A 263 -6.32 -15.40 -6.93
C ILE A 263 -6.59 -16.82 -6.44
N HIS A 264 -5.54 -17.63 -6.24
CA HIS A 264 -5.63 -18.97 -5.68
C HIS A 264 -5.61 -18.94 -4.15
N TRP A 265 -4.65 -18.23 -3.55
CA TRP A 265 -4.53 -18.06 -2.10
C TRP A 265 -5.15 -16.75 -1.64
N SER A 266 -6.25 -16.81 -0.89
CA SER A 266 -6.93 -15.62 -0.37
C SER A 266 -6.16 -14.95 0.78
N PHE A 267 -6.39 -13.65 1.02
CA PHE A 267 -5.82 -12.96 2.19
C PHE A 267 -6.16 -13.64 3.54
N PRO A 268 -7.38 -14.15 3.79
CA PRO A 268 -7.65 -14.96 4.98
C PRO A 268 -6.73 -16.17 5.14
N GLN A 269 -6.46 -16.92 4.08
CA GLN A 269 -5.54 -18.04 4.10
C GLN A 269 -4.07 -17.63 4.33
N MET A 270 -3.67 -16.49 3.74
CA MET A 270 -2.34 -15.91 4.00
C MET A 270 -2.19 -15.52 5.48
N ILE A 271 -3.20 -14.88 6.07
CA ILE A 271 -3.22 -14.49 7.48
C ILE A 271 -3.14 -15.71 8.38
N GLU A 272 -3.95 -16.74 8.13
CA GLU A 272 -3.87 -18.01 8.87
C GLU A 272 -2.46 -18.61 8.78
N HIS A 273 -1.89 -18.67 7.58
CA HIS A 273 -0.57 -19.25 7.36
C HIS A 273 0.54 -18.50 8.10
N VAL A 274 0.56 -17.15 7.99
CA VAL A 274 1.57 -16.32 8.65
C VAL A 274 1.42 -16.35 10.15
N SER A 275 0.19 -16.25 10.65
CA SER A 275 -0.05 -16.15 12.09
C SER A 275 0.14 -17.45 12.86
N ARG A 276 0.34 -18.57 12.17
CA ARG A 276 0.57 -19.88 12.81
C ARG A 276 1.92 -19.91 13.51
N GLY A 277 1.88 -19.83 14.85
CA GLY A 277 3.07 -19.78 15.70
C GLY A 277 3.89 -18.49 15.60
N GLU A 278 3.41 -17.46 14.89
CA GLU A 278 4.03 -16.14 14.73
C GLU A 278 2.96 -15.05 14.92
N ALA A 279 3.26 -14.00 15.66
CA ALA A 279 2.32 -12.89 15.81
C ALA A 279 2.33 -11.99 14.57
N ILE A 280 1.12 -11.55 14.15
CA ILE A 280 0.92 -10.46 13.19
C ILE A 280 0.51 -9.20 13.95
N TYR A 281 0.87 -8.03 13.40
CA TYR A 281 0.69 -6.75 14.08
C TYR A 281 -0.01 -5.71 13.21
N PRO A 282 -0.70 -4.72 13.81
CA PRO A 282 -1.19 -3.56 13.07
C PRO A 282 -0.08 -2.90 12.27
N GLY A 283 -0.33 -2.69 10.99
CA GLY A 283 0.64 -2.14 10.05
C GLY A 283 1.52 -3.17 9.35
N ASP A 284 1.35 -4.47 9.57
CA ASP A 284 1.90 -5.49 8.67
C ASP A 284 1.23 -5.36 7.29
N LEU A 285 2.03 -5.44 6.23
CA LEU A 285 1.59 -5.33 4.84
C LEU A 285 1.78 -6.68 4.13
N PHE A 286 0.69 -7.21 3.54
CA PHE A 286 0.70 -8.45 2.79
C PHE A 286 0.34 -8.18 1.33
N GLY A 287 1.32 -8.26 0.41
CA GLY A 287 1.12 -8.21 -1.02
C GLY A 287 0.54 -9.51 -1.56
N SER A 288 -0.38 -9.44 -2.50
CA SER A 288 -1.01 -10.63 -3.10
C SER A 288 -0.08 -11.42 -4.00
N GLY A 289 1.02 -10.82 -4.40
CA GLY A 289 1.72 -11.22 -5.61
C GLY A 289 1.01 -10.72 -6.86
N THR A 290 1.74 -10.76 -7.95
CA THR A 290 1.32 -10.24 -9.27
C THR A 290 0.12 -11.02 -9.80
N VAL A 291 -0.92 -10.31 -10.27
CA VAL A 291 -2.00 -10.93 -11.05
C VAL A 291 -1.45 -11.53 -12.36
N GLY A 292 -2.05 -12.60 -12.86
CA GLY A 292 -1.63 -13.21 -14.15
C GLY A 292 -1.57 -12.18 -15.29
N GLY A 293 -0.45 -12.11 -16.01
CA GLY A 293 -0.15 -11.08 -17.01
C GLY A 293 0.12 -9.70 -16.42
N GLY A 294 0.34 -9.59 -15.11
CA GLY A 294 0.44 -8.35 -14.36
C GLY A 294 1.84 -7.74 -14.29
N CYS A 295 2.83 -8.29 -14.98
CA CYS A 295 4.19 -7.76 -14.99
C CYS A 295 4.83 -7.83 -16.38
N GLY A 296 5.84 -7.00 -16.60
CA GLY A 296 6.58 -6.95 -17.86
C GLY A 296 7.35 -8.25 -18.16
N LEU A 297 7.78 -8.99 -17.13
CA LEU A 297 8.40 -10.31 -17.29
C LEU A 297 7.50 -11.27 -18.11
N GLU A 298 6.21 -11.31 -17.82
CA GLU A 298 5.26 -12.17 -18.52
C GLU A 298 5.03 -11.71 -19.98
N LEU A 299 5.18 -10.40 -20.23
CA LEU A 299 4.98 -9.75 -21.54
C LEU A 299 6.26 -9.66 -22.37
N ASP A 300 7.42 -10.01 -21.78
CA ASP A 300 8.76 -9.76 -22.34
C ASP A 300 9.04 -8.28 -22.65
N ARG A 301 8.51 -7.39 -21.80
CA ARG A 301 8.64 -5.93 -21.89
C ARG A 301 9.13 -5.39 -20.55
N TYR A 302 10.12 -4.48 -20.56
CA TYR A 302 10.72 -3.93 -19.37
C TYR A 302 10.68 -2.41 -19.38
N LEU A 303 10.57 -1.80 -18.19
CA LEU A 303 10.56 -0.36 -18.01
C LEU A 303 11.87 0.26 -18.48
N GLN A 304 11.78 1.52 -18.91
CA GLN A 304 12.91 2.33 -19.34
C GLN A 304 13.01 3.61 -18.51
N PRO A 305 14.19 4.23 -18.41
CA PRO A 305 14.31 5.56 -17.83
C PRO A 305 13.38 6.56 -18.52
N GLY A 306 12.61 7.30 -17.72
CA GLY A 306 11.60 8.26 -18.19
C GLY A 306 10.18 7.68 -18.25
N ASP A 307 10.00 6.37 -18.12
CA ASP A 307 8.65 5.78 -18.14
C ASP A 307 7.82 6.21 -16.92
N CYS A 308 6.53 6.40 -17.17
CA CYS A 308 5.50 6.61 -16.17
C CYS A 308 4.63 5.36 -16.09
N ILE A 309 4.68 4.68 -14.95
CA ILE A 309 3.84 3.50 -14.65
C ILE A 309 2.64 3.90 -13.79
N GLU A 310 1.45 3.47 -14.18
CA GLU A 310 0.20 3.65 -13.46
C GLU A 310 -0.46 2.30 -13.21
N LEU A 311 -0.69 1.98 -11.93
CA LEU A 311 -1.48 0.83 -11.51
C LEU A 311 -2.84 1.31 -11.04
N GLU A 312 -3.91 0.81 -11.64
CA GLU A 312 -5.29 1.20 -11.33
C GLU A 312 -6.08 0.01 -10.80
N ILE A 313 -6.70 0.20 -9.63
CA ILE A 313 -7.67 -0.73 -9.04
C ILE A 313 -8.79 0.11 -8.43
N GLN A 314 -9.98 0.10 -9.05
CA GLN A 314 -11.14 0.79 -8.48
C GLN A 314 -11.80 -0.08 -7.38
N PRO A 315 -12.27 0.50 -6.26
CA PRO A 315 -12.39 1.94 -5.98
C PRO A 315 -11.16 2.57 -5.29
N ILE A 316 -10.00 1.89 -5.22
CA ILE A 316 -8.81 2.41 -4.53
C ILE A 316 -8.28 3.66 -5.24
N GLY A 317 -8.08 3.59 -6.54
CA GLY A 317 -7.63 4.69 -7.39
C GLY A 317 -6.47 4.30 -8.30
N ILE A 318 -5.53 5.22 -8.49
CA ILE A 318 -4.34 5.04 -9.33
C ILE A 318 -3.08 5.29 -8.50
N LEU A 319 -2.17 4.33 -8.51
CA LEU A 319 -0.81 4.47 -7.99
C LEU A 319 0.12 4.75 -9.16
N ARG A 320 0.71 5.97 -9.18
CA ARG A 320 1.62 6.39 -10.25
C ARG A 320 3.05 6.48 -9.73
N THR A 321 4.00 6.03 -10.55
CA THR A 321 5.45 6.19 -10.30
C THR A 321 6.14 6.55 -11.61
N THR A 322 7.04 7.52 -11.58
CA THR A 322 7.88 7.87 -12.72
C THR A 322 9.27 7.29 -12.53
N ILE A 323 9.81 6.63 -13.53
CA ILE A 323 11.19 6.13 -13.50
C ILE A 323 12.13 7.27 -13.88
N ALA A 324 12.96 7.72 -12.93
CA ALA A 324 13.91 8.80 -13.20
C ALA A 324 14.95 8.38 -14.25
N GLY A 325 15.41 9.32 -15.04
CA GLY A 325 16.51 9.13 -15.98
C GLY A 325 17.82 8.72 -15.27
N HIS A 326 18.74 8.15 -16.01
CA HIS A 326 20.09 7.90 -15.48
C HIS A 326 20.71 9.22 -15.04
N ASN A 327 21.02 9.35 -13.75
CA ASN A 327 21.79 10.47 -13.26
C ASN A 327 23.26 10.27 -13.73
N SER A 328 23.64 10.96 -14.80
CA SER A 328 25.02 10.91 -15.33
C SER A 328 26.07 11.43 -14.33
N ALA A 329 25.65 12.19 -13.33
CA ALA A 329 26.54 12.77 -12.32
C ALA A 329 27.05 11.78 -11.24
N ALA A 330 26.41 10.62 -11.04
CA ALA A 330 26.81 9.65 -10.01
C ALA A 330 27.85 8.61 -10.51
N ARG A 331 28.27 8.69 -11.77
CA ARG A 331 29.23 7.72 -12.37
C ARG A 331 30.69 8.15 -12.35
N GLU A 332 30.99 9.38 -11.96
CA GLU A 332 32.37 9.90 -11.96
C GLU A 332 33.09 9.80 -10.60
N GLU A 333 32.42 9.34 -9.54
CA GLU A 333 33.03 9.25 -8.19
C GLU A 333 33.03 7.84 -7.58
N ALA A 334 32.88 6.76 -8.37
CA ALA A 334 32.93 5.39 -7.85
C ALA A 334 34.11 4.61 -8.42
#